data_7246173af8593cb141408cf00deb7308
#
_entry.id   7246173af8593cb141408cf00deb7308
#
_cell.length_a   1.000
_cell.length_b   1.000
_cell.length_c   1.000
_cell.angle_alpha   90.00
_cell.angle_beta   90.00
_cell.angle_gamma   90.00
#
_symmetry.space_group_name_H-M   'P 1'
#
loop_
_entity.id
_entity.type
_entity.pdbx_description
1 polymer ?
#
loop_
_entity_poly.entity_id
_entity_poly.type
_entity_poly.pdbx_seq_one_letter_code
_entity_poly.pdbx_strand_id
1 'polypeptide(L)'
;MKFTIGFRNVKHEDLGFLLKLRKLSMNKHLASAKIKLTNEQHLERIKEHYYESHIILRDRKPIGLIKFGVVSLNGMSKSLHIRQLQIMPKHQGQGIGSKVLLVIKKKALQLQLPITLNVLLNNPARGLYLRHGFQIEGKNKIEFKMRCPLEVIAAS
;
A
#
# COMPACT_ATOMS: atom_id res chain seq x y z
N MET A 1 8.42 -18.43 -11.81
CA MET A 1 9.55 -18.14 -10.91
C MET A 1 9.07 -18.10 -9.47
N LYS A 2 9.77 -18.79 -8.61
CA LYS A 2 9.44 -18.76 -7.18
C LYS A 2 10.29 -17.70 -6.48
N PHE A 3 9.66 -16.85 -5.71
CA PHE A 3 10.33 -15.88 -4.86
C PHE A 3 9.53 -15.71 -3.57
N THR A 4 10.21 -15.27 -2.53
CA THR A 4 9.56 -15.00 -1.25
C THR A 4 9.34 -13.51 -1.06
N ILE A 5 8.19 -13.18 -0.52
CA ILE A 5 7.86 -11.79 -0.14
C ILE A 5 7.80 -11.74 1.38
N GLY A 6 8.48 -10.76 1.95
CA GLY A 6 8.45 -10.51 3.37
C GLY A 6 8.33 -9.02 3.66
N PHE A 7 8.06 -8.70 4.91
CA PHE A 7 7.99 -7.32 5.39
C PHE A 7 8.94 -7.17 6.57
N ARG A 8 9.53 -6.00 6.71
CA ARG A 8 10.23 -5.59 7.92
C ARG A 8 9.98 -4.12 8.19
N ASN A 9 10.08 -3.72 9.44
CA ASN A 9 9.91 -2.32 9.80
C ASN A 9 10.96 -1.45 9.09
N VAL A 10 10.55 -0.23 8.73
CA VAL A 10 11.45 0.77 8.16
C VAL A 10 12.48 1.20 9.21
N LYS A 11 13.72 1.35 8.78
CA LYS A 11 14.83 1.85 9.58
C LYS A 11 15.35 3.14 8.97
N HIS A 12 16.12 3.90 9.75
CA HIS A 12 16.72 5.15 9.26
C HIS A 12 17.54 4.93 7.98
N GLU A 13 18.26 3.81 7.89
CA GLU A 13 19.07 3.48 6.72
C GLU A 13 18.25 3.31 5.45
N ASP A 14 16.93 3.09 5.56
CA ASP A 14 16.05 2.91 4.40
C ASP A 14 15.61 4.21 3.75
N LEU A 15 15.87 5.37 4.37
CA LEU A 15 15.36 6.66 3.87
C LEU A 15 15.82 6.95 2.44
N GLY A 16 17.06 6.62 2.09
CA GLY A 16 17.56 6.78 0.72
C GLY A 16 16.78 5.96 -0.29
N PHE A 17 16.52 4.70 0.03
CA PHE A 17 15.70 3.82 -0.81
C PHE A 17 14.27 4.35 -0.94
N LEU A 18 13.68 4.77 0.17
CA LEU A 18 12.29 5.27 0.18
C LEU A 18 12.15 6.56 -0.61
N LEU A 19 13.15 7.44 -0.54
CA LEU A 19 13.17 8.67 -1.32
C LEU A 19 13.19 8.36 -2.82
N LYS A 20 14.06 7.42 -3.23
CA LYS A 20 14.14 6.97 -4.62
C LYS A 20 12.82 6.35 -5.09
N LEU A 21 12.27 5.45 -4.28
CA LEU A 21 11.00 4.78 -4.58
C LEU A 21 9.88 5.79 -4.77
N ARG A 22 9.78 6.75 -3.85
CA ARG A 22 8.75 7.79 -3.91
C ARG A 22 8.88 8.63 -5.17
N LYS A 23 10.09 9.08 -5.50
CA LYS A 23 10.33 9.85 -6.71
C LYS A 23 9.95 9.09 -7.98
N LEU A 24 10.31 7.82 -8.06
CA LEU A 24 10.00 6.98 -9.21
C LEU A 24 8.50 6.70 -9.34
N SER A 25 7.81 6.51 -8.21
CA SER A 25 6.39 6.15 -8.20
C SER A 25 5.47 7.36 -8.33
N MET A 26 5.87 8.52 -7.78
CA MET A 26 5.01 9.69 -7.67
C MET A 26 5.29 10.77 -8.72
N ASN A 27 6.51 10.83 -9.26
CA ASN A 27 6.87 11.90 -10.20
C ASN A 27 5.95 11.93 -11.42
N LYS A 28 5.51 10.80 -11.91
CA LYS A 28 4.60 10.71 -13.04
C LYS A 28 3.26 11.40 -12.75
N HIS A 29 2.69 11.15 -11.57
CA HIS A 29 1.43 11.76 -11.15
C HIS A 29 1.59 13.24 -10.84
N LEU A 30 2.69 13.62 -10.17
CA LEU A 30 2.98 14.99 -9.83
C LEU A 30 3.30 15.83 -11.06
N ALA A 31 4.00 15.24 -12.05
CA ALA A 31 4.31 15.91 -13.29
C ALA A 31 3.05 16.25 -14.09
N SER A 32 2.08 15.33 -14.17
CA SER A 32 0.82 15.58 -14.84
C SER A 32 0.00 16.67 -14.15
N ALA A 33 0.16 16.85 -12.84
CA ALA A 33 -0.47 17.90 -12.06
C ALA A 33 0.38 19.17 -11.99
N LYS A 34 1.55 19.20 -12.65
CA LYS A 34 2.51 20.32 -12.63
C LYS A 34 3.02 20.66 -11.22
N ILE A 35 3.12 19.64 -10.37
CA ILE A 35 3.60 19.80 -8.99
C ILE A 35 5.00 19.22 -8.90
N LYS A 36 5.93 20.01 -8.34
CA LYS A 36 7.28 19.52 -7.99
C LYS A 36 7.45 19.58 -6.49
N LEU A 37 7.81 18.47 -5.88
CA LEU A 37 8.13 18.41 -4.46
C LEU A 37 9.65 18.43 -4.28
N THR A 38 10.12 19.12 -3.23
CA THR A 38 11.51 19.08 -2.83
C THR A 38 11.81 17.75 -2.14
N ASN A 39 13.12 17.43 -1.98
CA ASN A 39 13.52 16.26 -1.21
C ASN A 39 12.98 16.31 0.23
N GLU A 40 12.98 17.50 0.84
CA GLU A 40 12.45 17.68 2.18
C GLU A 40 10.96 17.36 2.26
N GLN A 41 10.18 17.81 1.28
CA GLN A 41 8.76 17.52 1.19
C GLN A 41 8.50 16.02 1.00
N HIS A 42 9.30 15.36 0.15
CA HIS A 42 9.21 13.89 -0.01
C HIS A 42 9.52 13.18 1.31
N LEU A 43 10.56 13.63 2.03
CA LEU A 43 10.91 13.03 3.31
C LEU A 43 9.82 13.21 4.36
N GLU A 44 9.16 14.37 4.40
CA GLU A 44 8.02 14.58 5.28
C GLU A 44 6.91 13.58 5.03
N ARG A 45 6.58 13.32 3.75
CA ARG A 45 5.57 12.33 3.37
C ARG A 45 5.98 10.92 3.76
N ILE A 46 7.26 10.59 3.59
CA ILE A 46 7.81 9.28 3.99
C ILE A 46 7.62 9.08 5.49
N LYS A 47 7.82 10.12 6.30
CA LYS A 47 7.73 10.05 7.76
C LYS A 47 6.30 9.99 8.29
N GLU A 48 5.30 10.33 7.47
CA GLU A 48 3.90 10.17 7.86
C GLU A 48 3.62 8.70 8.15
N HIS A 49 3.02 8.41 9.31
CA HIS A 49 2.73 7.05 9.76
C HIS A 49 3.97 6.14 9.74
N TYR A 50 5.10 6.67 10.19
CA TYR A 50 6.39 5.99 10.14
C TYR A 50 6.35 4.62 10.80
N TYR A 51 5.68 4.50 11.96
CA TYR A 51 5.59 3.25 12.71
C TYR A 51 4.72 2.19 12.00
N GLU A 52 3.93 2.58 11.02
CA GLU A 52 3.13 1.68 10.20
C GLU A 52 3.84 1.32 8.89
N SER A 53 5.03 1.83 8.68
CA SER A 53 5.79 1.66 7.43
C SER A 53 6.64 0.40 7.46
N HIS A 54 6.53 -0.39 6.39
CA HIS A 54 7.27 -1.65 6.24
C HIS A 54 7.93 -1.68 4.87
N ILE A 55 9.19 -2.10 4.84
CA ILE A 55 9.88 -2.41 3.59
C ILE A 55 9.35 -3.74 3.07
N ILE A 56 8.98 -3.78 1.80
CA ILE A 56 8.64 -5.02 1.12
C ILE A 56 9.94 -5.61 0.59
N LEU A 57 10.18 -6.87 0.94
CA LEU A 57 11.38 -7.61 0.56
C LEU A 57 11.03 -8.70 -0.44
N ARG A 58 11.80 -8.81 -1.51
CA ARG A 58 11.79 -9.95 -2.41
C ARG A 58 13.12 -10.68 -2.24
N ASP A 59 13.06 -11.92 -1.76
CA ASP A 59 14.28 -12.71 -1.48
C ASP A 59 15.28 -11.88 -0.65
N ARG A 60 14.78 -11.21 0.40
CA ARG A 60 15.53 -10.36 1.35
C ARG A 60 16.01 -9.03 0.79
N LYS A 61 15.66 -8.67 -0.45
CA LYS A 61 16.06 -7.39 -1.05
C LYS A 61 14.91 -6.40 -1.04
N PRO A 62 15.14 -5.14 -0.66
CA PRO A 62 14.11 -4.11 -0.68
C PRO A 62 13.60 -3.85 -2.10
N ILE A 63 12.29 -3.94 -2.27
CA ILE A 63 11.65 -3.68 -3.58
C ILE A 63 10.45 -2.75 -3.48
N GLY A 64 10.02 -2.40 -2.28
CA GLY A 64 8.85 -1.55 -2.13
C GLY A 64 8.56 -1.16 -0.70
N LEU A 65 7.42 -0.51 -0.54
CA LEU A 65 6.94 0.01 0.75
C LEU A 65 5.47 -0.31 0.89
N ILE A 66 5.07 -0.70 2.09
CA ILE A 66 3.67 -0.77 2.46
C ILE A 66 3.47 -0.09 3.81
N LYS A 67 2.46 0.77 3.91
CA LYS A 67 2.02 1.37 5.17
C LYS A 67 0.63 0.85 5.47
N PHE A 68 0.45 0.27 6.64
CA PHE A 68 -0.84 -0.22 7.08
C PHE A 68 -0.95 -0.18 8.59
N GLY A 69 -2.16 -0.06 9.07
CA GLY A 69 -2.43 -0.06 10.51
C GLY A 69 -3.92 -0.19 10.78
N VAL A 70 -4.24 -0.46 12.03
CA VAL A 70 -5.64 -0.56 12.46
C VAL A 70 -6.19 0.85 12.63
N VAL A 71 -7.32 1.12 11.98
CA VAL A 71 -8.03 2.38 12.10
C VAL A 71 -9.43 2.13 12.63
N SER A 72 -9.98 3.12 13.32
CA SER A 72 -11.32 3.05 13.87
C SER A 72 -12.13 4.24 13.36
N LEU A 73 -13.31 3.98 12.83
CA LEU A 73 -14.25 5.01 12.39
C LEU A 73 -15.26 5.25 13.53
N ASN A 74 -15.25 6.44 14.11
CA ASN A 74 -16.18 6.86 15.17
C ASN A 74 -16.20 5.92 16.37
N GLY A 75 -15.11 5.19 16.63
CA GLY A 75 -15.01 4.25 17.74
C GLY A 75 -15.87 3.01 17.63
N MET A 76 -16.61 2.84 16.53
CA MET A 76 -17.63 1.80 16.39
C MET A 76 -17.19 0.64 15.53
N SER A 77 -16.36 0.87 14.52
CA SER A 77 -15.87 -0.19 13.63
C SER A 77 -14.39 -0.02 13.37
N LYS A 78 -13.69 -1.14 13.27
CA LYS A 78 -12.25 -1.15 13.01
C LYS A 78 -11.97 -1.84 11.68
N SER A 79 -10.90 -1.42 11.03
CA SER A 79 -10.41 -2.07 9.83
C SER A 79 -8.88 -2.04 9.81
N LEU A 80 -8.29 -2.99 9.08
CA LEU A 80 -6.89 -2.92 8.74
C LEU A 80 -6.80 -2.05 7.48
N HIS A 81 -6.25 -0.86 7.62
CA HIS A 81 -6.24 0.13 6.54
C HIS A 81 -4.88 0.17 5.88
N ILE A 82 -4.85 -0.04 4.57
CA ILE A 82 -3.63 0.13 3.76
C ILE A 82 -3.57 1.60 3.35
N ARG A 83 -2.57 2.32 3.90
CA ARG A 83 -2.39 3.74 3.58
C ARG A 83 -1.62 3.96 2.29
N GLN A 84 -0.70 3.04 1.99
CA GLN A 84 0.19 3.20 0.85
C GLN A 84 0.78 1.85 0.47
N LEU A 85 0.86 1.59 -0.82
CA LEU A 85 1.52 0.41 -1.37
C LEU A 85 2.26 0.84 -2.63
N GLN A 86 3.58 0.72 -2.61
CA GLN A 86 4.43 1.08 -3.74
C GLN A 86 5.44 -0.02 -4.01
N ILE A 87 5.59 -0.40 -5.25
CA ILE A 87 6.56 -1.39 -5.73
C ILE A 87 7.48 -0.67 -6.71
N MET A 88 8.79 -0.92 -6.61
CA MET A 88 9.76 -0.37 -7.58
C MET A 88 9.34 -0.75 -9.00
N PRO A 89 9.40 0.20 -9.96
CA PRO A 89 8.90 -0.05 -11.33
C PRO A 89 9.44 -1.32 -11.97
N LYS A 90 10.71 -1.65 -11.77
CA LYS A 90 11.31 -2.86 -12.36
C LYS A 90 10.76 -4.17 -11.80
N HIS A 91 10.03 -4.11 -10.70
CA HIS A 91 9.41 -5.30 -10.09
C HIS A 91 7.89 -5.35 -10.30
N GLN A 92 7.32 -4.36 -10.97
CA GLN A 92 5.89 -4.34 -11.28
C GLN A 92 5.55 -5.35 -12.38
N GLY A 93 4.30 -5.79 -12.44
CA GLY A 93 3.84 -6.73 -13.46
C GLY A 93 4.30 -8.16 -13.25
N GLN A 94 4.76 -8.53 -12.06
CA GLN A 94 5.31 -9.86 -11.76
C GLN A 94 4.54 -10.59 -10.64
N GLY A 95 3.34 -10.12 -10.32
CA GLY A 95 2.51 -10.75 -9.29
C GLY A 95 2.88 -10.40 -7.86
N ILE A 96 3.79 -9.45 -7.64
CA ILE A 96 4.24 -9.07 -6.30
C ILE A 96 3.12 -8.43 -5.52
N GLY A 97 2.34 -7.53 -6.14
CA GLY A 97 1.19 -6.90 -5.48
C GLY A 97 0.19 -7.93 -4.97
N SER A 98 -0.10 -8.97 -5.74
CA SER A 98 -0.96 -10.06 -5.32
C SER A 98 -0.41 -10.79 -4.10
N LYS A 99 0.89 -11.08 -4.07
CA LYS A 99 1.53 -11.73 -2.92
C LYS A 99 1.51 -10.85 -1.69
N VAL A 100 1.73 -9.54 -1.85
CA VAL A 100 1.64 -8.57 -0.75
C VAL A 100 0.23 -8.57 -0.16
N LEU A 101 -0.80 -8.53 -1.01
CA LEU A 101 -2.19 -8.56 -0.54
C LEU A 101 -2.53 -9.86 0.19
N LEU A 102 -1.97 -11.00 -0.23
CA LEU A 102 -2.18 -12.26 0.49
C LEU A 102 -1.59 -12.20 1.90
N VAL A 103 -0.42 -11.58 2.07
CA VAL A 103 0.18 -11.41 3.40
C VAL A 103 -0.71 -10.51 4.27
N ILE A 104 -1.22 -9.42 3.72
CA ILE A 104 -2.12 -8.50 4.44
C ILE A 104 -3.43 -9.22 4.81
N LYS A 105 -3.98 -10.02 3.90
CA LYS A 105 -5.19 -10.81 4.19
C LYS A 105 -4.99 -11.75 5.38
N LYS A 106 -3.83 -12.42 5.45
CA LYS A 106 -3.51 -13.28 6.60
C LYS A 106 -3.49 -12.49 7.90
N LYS A 107 -2.89 -11.31 7.90
CA LYS A 107 -2.85 -10.44 9.07
C LYS A 107 -4.27 -9.98 9.46
N ALA A 108 -5.06 -9.58 8.50
CA ALA A 108 -6.44 -9.16 8.74
C ALA A 108 -7.28 -10.29 9.33
N LEU A 109 -7.11 -11.50 8.81
CA LEU A 109 -7.81 -12.68 9.32
C LEU A 109 -7.44 -12.97 10.77
N GLN A 110 -6.15 -12.88 11.11
CA GLN A 110 -5.68 -13.05 12.50
C GLN A 110 -6.30 -12.01 13.43
N LEU A 111 -6.48 -10.78 12.95
CA LEU A 111 -7.07 -9.69 13.72
C LEU A 111 -8.60 -9.69 13.66
N GLN A 112 -9.20 -10.52 12.82
CA GLN A 112 -10.64 -10.57 12.57
C GLN A 112 -11.17 -9.21 12.13
N LEU A 113 -10.48 -8.57 11.18
CA LEU A 113 -10.81 -7.25 10.64
C LEU A 113 -10.95 -7.28 9.13
N PRO A 114 -11.86 -6.47 8.56
CA PRO A 114 -11.85 -6.22 7.13
C PRO A 114 -10.63 -5.36 6.76
N ILE A 115 -10.32 -5.30 5.47
CA ILE A 115 -9.25 -4.45 4.95
C ILE A 115 -9.90 -3.28 4.20
N THR A 116 -9.40 -2.08 4.44
CA THR A 116 -9.84 -0.88 3.72
C THR A 116 -8.65 -0.18 3.07
N LEU A 117 -8.93 0.59 2.02
CA LEU A 117 -7.94 1.44 1.38
C LEU A 117 -8.64 2.53 0.56
N ASN A 118 -7.87 3.53 0.19
CA ASN A 118 -8.28 4.52 -0.80
C ASN A 118 -7.31 4.44 -1.98
N VAL A 119 -7.83 4.56 -3.20
CA VAL A 119 -7.01 4.51 -4.42
C VAL A 119 -7.43 5.63 -5.35
N LEU A 120 -6.44 6.35 -5.91
CA LEU A 120 -6.71 7.44 -6.84
C LEU A 120 -7.52 6.94 -8.05
N LEU A 121 -8.45 7.78 -8.53
CA LEU A 121 -9.36 7.41 -9.61
C LEU A 121 -8.64 6.92 -10.87
N ASN A 122 -7.47 7.48 -11.16
CA ASN A 122 -6.69 7.13 -12.35
C ASN A 122 -5.57 6.12 -12.09
N ASN A 123 -5.51 5.55 -10.88
CA ASN A 123 -4.48 4.58 -10.54
C ASN A 123 -4.88 3.20 -11.07
N PRO A 124 -4.06 2.56 -11.93
CA PRO A 124 -4.37 1.24 -12.48
C PRO A 124 -4.39 0.13 -11.43
N ALA A 125 -3.85 0.36 -10.24
CA ALA A 125 -3.87 -0.63 -9.15
C ALA A 125 -5.28 -1.00 -8.70
N ARG A 126 -6.30 -0.20 -9.04
CA ARG A 126 -7.70 -0.53 -8.75
C ARG A 126 -8.07 -1.93 -9.23
N GLY A 127 -7.62 -2.30 -10.43
CA GLY A 127 -7.88 -3.63 -10.98
C GLY A 127 -7.33 -4.76 -10.12
N LEU A 128 -6.12 -4.56 -9.56
CA LEU A 128 -5.51 -5.51 -8.65
C LEU A 128 -6.40 -5.72 -7.42
N TYR A 129 -6.88 -4.64 -6.82
CA TYR A 129 -7.72 -4.73 -5.63
C TYR A 129 -9.05 -5.42 -5.94
N LEU A 130 -9.69 -5.05 -7.05
CA LEU A 130 -10.94 -5.71 -7.47
C LEU A 130 -10.77 -7.22 -7.64
N ARG A 131 -9.66 -7.66 -8.25
CA ARG A 131 -9.37 -9.09 -8.42
C ARG A 131 -9.17 -9.81 -7.09
N HIS A 132 -8.79 -9.09 -6.03
CA HIS A 132 -8.56 -9.66 -4.71
C HIS A 132 -9.75 -9.52 -3.76
N GLY A 133 -10.93 -9.26 -4.30
CA GLY A 133 -12.15 -9.24 -3.51
C GLY A 133 -12.49 -7.91 -2.85
N PHE A 134 -11.76 -6.85 -3.19
CA PHE A 134 -12.11 -5.51 -2.73
C PHE A 134 -13.30 -4.99 -3.53
N GLN A 135 -14.17 -4.28 -2.85
CA GLN A 135 -15.37 -3.68 -3.43
C GLN A 135 -15.29 -2.16 -3.26
N ILE A 136 -15.80 -1.43 -4.23
CA ILE A 136 -15.88 0.03 -4.12
C ILE A 136 -17.05 0.38 -3.21
N GLU A 137 -16.76 1.07 -2.10
CA GLU A 137 -17.78 1.54 -1.16
C GLU A 137 -18.20 2.98 -1.41
N GLY A 138 -17.31 3.76 -1.98
CA GLY A 138 -17.55 5.17 -2.19
C GLY A 138 -16.54 5.78 -3.12
N LYS A 139 -16.81 7.02 -3.50
CA LYS A 139 -16.00 7.77 -4.45
C LYS A 139 -16.10 9.25 -4.11
N ASN A 140 -14.98 9.94 -4.17
CA ASN A 140 -14.95 11.39 -4.13
C ASN A 140 -14.32 11.93 -5.43
N LYS A 141 -13.91 13.20 -5.44
CA LYS A 141 -13.36 13.84 -6.65
C LYS A 141 -12.00 13.27 -7.07
N ILE A 142 -11.27 12.62 -6.15
CA ILE A 142 -9.89 12.22 -6.40
C ILE A 142 -9.65 10.72 -6.22
N GLU A 143 -10.48 10.01 -5.46
CA GLU A 143 -10.20 8.62 -5.13
C GLU A 143 -11.45 7.77 -4.91
N PHE A 144 -11.28 6.45 -5.03
CA PHE A 144 -12.25 5.45 -4.60
C PHE A 144 -11.92 5.02 -3.18
N LYS A 145 -12.96 4.74 -2.38
CA LYS A 145 -12.83 4.02 -1.10
C LYS A 145 -13.19 2.57 -1.35
N MET A 146 -12.32 1.66 -0.92
CA MET A 146 -12.51 0.24 -1.17
C MET A 146 -12.41 -0.56 0.13
N ARG A 147 -13.14 -1.67 0.17
CA ARG A 147 -13.18 -2.59 1.31
C ARG A 147 -13.15 -4.04 0.84
N CYS A 148 -12.35 -4.85 1.51
CA CYS A 148 -12.42 -6.30 1.41
C CYS A 148 -13.05 -6.82 2.70
N PRO A 149 -14.31 -7.29 2.67
CA PRO A 149 -15.00 -7.77 3.87
C PRO A 149 -14.33 -8.99 4.48
N LEU A 150 -14.47 -9.16 5.80
CA LEU A 150 -13.84 -10.28 6.50
C LEU A 150 -14.26 -11.63 5.94
N GLU A 151 -15.52 -11.80 5.60
CA GLU A 151 -16.03 -13.06 5.02
C GLU A 151 -15.38 -13.37 3.66
N VAL A 152 -15.05 -12.35 2.88
CA VAL A 152 -14.33 -12.53 1.60
C VAL A 152 -12.89 -12.92 1.86
N ILE A 153 -12.23 -12.29 2.86
CA ILE A 153 -10.86 -12.64 3.26
C ILE A 153 -10.81 -14.09 3.72
N ALA A 154 -11.75 -14.52 4.54
CA ALA A 154 -11.81 -15.88 5.08
C ALA A 154 -12.02 -16.94 3.99
N ALA A 155 -12.67 -16.58 2.88
CA ALA A 155 -12.91 -17.47 1.75
C ALA A 155 -11.77 -17.51 0.73
N SER A 156 -10.73 -16.69 0.93
CA SER A 156 -9.62 -16.58 -0.04
C SER A 156 -8.67 -17.75 0.02
#